data_57c47c4640c524f061c6cbceec9a3e3f
#
_entry.id   57c47c4640c524f061c6cbceec9a3e3f
#
_cell.length_a   1.000
_cell.length_b   1.000
_cell.length_c   1.000
_cell.angle_alpha   90.00
_cell.angle_beta   90.00
_cell.angle_gamma   90.00
#
_symmetry.space_group_name_H-M   'P 1'
#
loop_
_entity.id
_entity.type
_entity.pdbx_description
1 polymer ?
#
loop_
_entity_poly.entity_id
_entity_poly.type
_entity_poly.pdbx_seq_one_letter_code
_entity_poly.pdbx_strand_id
1 'polypeptide(L)'
;MKPIARTFLSLVAAALAFIASAAAANPIIEQAKADCVIGEQADGYLGVVDSGAASEAVRREMRSINQQRRAAYERLAERNGVTVEVTAKLAAQQLIDRAPSGHCVRDDSGAWIRK
;
A
#
# COMPACT_ATOMS: atom_id res chain seq x y z
N MET A 1 -17.36 15.55 16.00
CA MET A 1 -17.23 14.21 15.42
C MET A 1 -16.79 14.26 13.96
N LYS A 2 -17.60 14.86 13.08
CA LYS A 2 -17.28 14.99 11.65
C LYS A 2 -15.92 15.67 11.33
N PRO A 3 -15.47 16.74 12.04
CA PRO A 3 -14.18 17.37 11.73
C PRO A 3 -12.97 16.46 11.96
N ILE A 4 -13.03 15.58 12.95
CA ILE A 4 -11.92 14.66 13.29
C ILE A 4 -11.73 13.63 12.18
N ALA A 5 -12.82 13.04 11.67
CA ALA A 5 -12.78 12.04 10.61
C ALA A 5 -12.22 12.63 9.30
N ARG A 6 -12.61 13.87 8.96
CA ARG A 6 -12.10 14.56 7.77
C ARG A 6 -10.61 14.87 7.88
N THR A 7 -10.16 15.30 9.04
CA THR A 7 -8.75 15.60 9.30
C THR A 7 -7.90 14.34 9.17
N PHE A 8 -8.37 13.22 9.72
CA PHE A 8 -7.67 11.94 9.63
C PHE A 8 -7.53 11.47 8.18
N LEU A 9 -8.62 11.55 7.38
CA LEU A 9 -8.60 11.20 5.97
C LEU A 9 -7.62 12.06 5.17
N SER A 10 -7.56 13.37 5.47
CA SER A 10 -6.63 14.28 4.82
C SER A 10 -5.17 13.93 5.12
N LEU A 11 -4.86 13.57 6.36
CA LEU A 11 -3.52 13.14 6.77
C LEU A 11 -3.10 11.83 6.09
N VAL A 12 -4.03 10.86 6.01
CA VAL A 12 -3.79 9.61 5.30
C VAL A 12 -3.52 9.87 3.82
N ALA A 13 -4.33 10.73 3.19
CA ALA A 13 -4.15 11.07 1.77
C ALA A 13 -2.79 11.72 1.50
N ALA A 14 -2.31 12.62 2.39
CA ALA A 14 -1.00 13.25 2.26
C ALA A 14 0.13 12.23 2.38
N ALA A 15 0.05 11.29 3.34
CA ALA A 15 1.03 10.22 3.50
C ALA A 15 1.04 9.28 2.29
N LEU A 16 -0.12 8.97 1.71
CA LEU A 16 -0.23 8.13 0.52
C LEU A 16 0.40 8.80 -0.70
N ALA A 17 0.24 10.10 -0.86
CA ALA A 17 0.86 10.85 -1.95
C ALA A 17 2.39 10.73 -1.90
N PHE A 18 2.99 10.84 -0.70
CA PHE A 18 4.42 10.68 -0.49
C PHE A 18 4.88 9.25 -0.81
N ILE A 19 4.17 8.24 -0.30
CA ILE A 19 4.48 6.83 -0.55
C ILE A 19 4.34 6.50 -2.03
N ALA A 20 3.29 6.98 -2.69
CA ALA A 20 3.06 6.76 -4.11
C ALA A 20 4.18 7.38 -4.96
N SER A 21 4.67 8.57 -4.61
CA SER A 21 5.78 9.21 -5.30
C SER A 21 7.07 8.40 -5.18
N ALA A 22 7.37 7.87 -3.99
CA ALA A 22 8.53 7.02 -3.76
C ALA A 22 8.44 5.72 -4.57
N ALA A 23 7.26 5.08 -4.60
CA ALA A 23 7.02 3.86 -5.37
C ALA A 23 7.13 4.12 -6.88
N ALA A 24 6.57 5.24 -7.38
CA ALA A 24 6.63 5.61 -8.80
C ALA A 24 8.05 5.91 -9.28
N ALA A 25 8.97 6.29 -8.37
CA ALA A 25 10.38 6.48 -8.68
C ALA A 25 11.15 5.16 -8.81
N ASN A 26 10.52 4.01 -8.54
CA ASN A 26 11.17 2.69 -8.56
C ASN A 26 10.63 1.85 -9.71
N PRO A 27 11.34 1.82 -10.87
CA PRO A 27 10.85 1.09 -12.04
C PRO A 27 10.74 -0.42 -11.83
N ILE A 28 11.54 -1.00 -10.95
CA ILE A 28 11.46 -2.43 -10.62
C ILE A 28 10.10 -2.76 -10.00
N ILE A 29 9.66 -1.95 -9.06
CA ILE A 29 8.37 -2.13 -8.38
C ILE A 29 7.20 -1.84 -9.33
N GLU A 30 7.27 -0.78 -10.11
CA GLU A 30 6.21 -0.45 -11.06
C GLU A 30 6.01 -1.55 -12.11
N GLN A 31 7.08 -2.10 -12.63
CA GLN A 31 7.02 -3.21 -13.57
C GLN A 31 6.44 -4.48 -12.92
N ALA A 32 6.88 -4.80 -11.71
CA ALA A 32 6.39 -5.96 -10.97
C ALA A 32 4.89 -5.86 -10.67
N LYS A 33 4.38 -4.67 -10.38
CA LYS A 33 2.94 -4.42 -10.22
C LYS A 33 2.19 -4.61 -11.54
N ALA A 34 2.71 -4.03 -12.62
CA ALA A 34 2.08 -4.13 -13.95
C ALA A 34 1.99 -5.59 -14.42
N ASP A 35 2.98 -6.40 -14.08
CA ASP A 35 3.04 -7.83 -14.43
C ASP A 35 2.30 -8.74 -13.44
N CYS A 36 1.63 -8.17 -12.44
CA CYS A 36 0.99 -8.94 -11.36
C CYS A 36 1.94 -9.92 -10.65
N VAL A 37 3.20 -9.54 -10.51
CA VAL A 37 4.17 -10.27 -9.67
C VAL A 37 4.00 -9.90 -8.21
N ILE A 38 3.68 -8.64 -7.95
CA ILE A 38 3.32 -8.09 -6.64
C ILE A 38 2.07 -7.23 -6.77
N GLY A 39 1.43 -6.91 -5.66
CA GLY A 39 0.25 -6.06 -5.68
C GLY A 39 -0.09 -5.49 -4.30
N GLU A 40 -1.07 -4.59 -4.29
CA GLU A 40 -1.58 -3.98 -3.07
C GLU A 40 -2.48 -4.95 -2.31
N GLN A 41 -2.35 -4.97 -0.99
CA GLN A 41 -3.14 -5.84 -0.12
C GLN A 41 -4.03 -5.04 0.83
N ALA A 42 -5.09 -5.68 1.30
CA ALA A 42 -6.02 -5.11 2.28
C ALA A 42 -5.38 -4.74 3.62
N ASP A 43 -4.20 -5.27 3.93
CA ASP A 43 -3.47 -4.95 5.16
C ASP A 43 -2.67 -3.63 5.08
N GLY A 44 -2.59 -3.02 3.90
CA GLY A 44 -1.86 -1.76 3.70
C GLY A 44 -0.45 -1.91 3.16
N TYR A 45 -0.01 -3.12 2.86
CA TYR A 45 1.34 -3.43 2.39
C TYR A 45 1.31 -4.11 1.03
N LEU A 46 2.45 -4.07 0.34
CA LEU A 46 2.64 -4.84 -0.87
C LEU A 46 2.83 -6.32 -0.52
N GLY A 47 2.28 -7.19 -1.36
CA GLY A 47 2.44 -8.64 -1.22
C GLY A 47 2.85 -9.29 -2.52
N VAL A 48 3.37 -10.51 -2.44
CA VAL A 48 3.76 -11.30 -3.60
C VAL A 48 2.55 -12.03 -4.15
N VAL A 49 2.26 -11.83 -5.43
CA VAL A 49 1.20 -12.53 -6.17
C VAL A 49 1.75 -13.82 -6.76
N ASP A 50 2.87 -13.72 -7.46
CA ASP A 50 3.55 -14.82 -8.15
C ASP A 50 4.95 -15.00 -7.57
N SER A 51 5.09 -15.95 -6.65
CA SER A 51 6.35 -16.19 -5.95
C SER A 51 7.45 -16.67 -6.89
N GLY A 52 7.09 -17.39 -7.94
CA GLY A 52 8.07 -17.88 -8.93
C GLY A 52 8.66 -16.79 -9.81
N ALA A 53 7.91 -15.70 -10.02
CA ALA A 53 8.35 -14.56 -10.83
C ALA A 53 9.00 -13.44 -10.02
N ALA A 54 8.85 -13.45 -8.69
CA ALA A 54 9.39 -12.41 -7.81
C ALA A 54 10.90 -12.59 -7.59
N SER A 55 11.70 -11.78 -8.28
CA SER A 55 13.16 -11.80 -8.13
C SER A 55 13.59 -11.29 -6.76
N GLU A 56 14.85 -11.55 -6.39
CA GLU A 56 15.44 -10.99 -5.16
C GLU A 56 15.42 -9.46 -5.17
N ALA A 57 15.66 -8.84 -6.32
CA ALA A 57 15.59 -7.39 -6.44
C ALA A 57 14.19 -6.86 -6.14
N VAL A 58 13.14 -7.49 -6.70
CA VAL A 58 11.74 -7.15 -6.42
C VAL A 58 11.43 -7.31 -4.94
N ARG A 59 11.82 -8.44 -4.34
CA ARG A 59 11.56 -8.72 -2.92
C ARG A 59 12.24 -7.70 -2.00
N ARG A 60 13.48 -7.34 -2.29
CA ARG A 60 14.23 -6.35 -1.53
C ARG A 60 13.58 -4.98 -1.58
N GLU A 61 13.23 -4.52 -2.78
CA GLU A 61 12.58 -3.23 -2.96
C GLU A 61 11.19 -3.20 -2.32
N MET A 62 10.44 -4.29 -2.43
CA MET A 62 9.14 -4.44 -1.78
C MET A 62 9.26 -4.33 -0.25
N ARG A 63 10.24 -5.01 0.34
CA ARG A 63 10.49 -4.91 1.79
C ARG A 63 10.81 -3.48 2.20
N SER A 64 11.63 -2.78 1.43
CA SER A 64 11.98 -1.38 1.69
C SER A 64 10.75 -0.49 1.68
N ILE A 65 9.88 -0.63 0.69
CA ILE A 65 8.63 0.15 0.60
C ILE A 65 7.72 -0.18 1.77
N ASN A 66 7.56 -1.44 2.13
CA ASN A 66 6.73 -1.85 3.25
C ASN A 66 7.24 -1.29 4.59
N GLN A 67 8.54 -1.21 4.78
CA GLN A 67 9.15 -0.58 5.96
C GLN A 67 8.83 0.92 6.00
N GLN A 68 8.94 1.61 4.89
CA GLN A 68 8.60 3.03 4.78
C GLN A 68 7.11 3.27 5.06
N ARG A 69 6.25 2.42 4.54
CA ARG A 69 4.80 2.47 4.79
C ARG A 69 4.51 2.27 6.27
N ARG A 70 5.12 1.25 6.90
CA ARG A 70 4.93 0.99 8.32
C ARG A 70 5.30 2.19 9.17
N ALA A 71 6.43 2.80 8.91
CA ALA A 71 6.87 4.00 9.63
C ALA A 71 5.86 5.16 9.45
N ALA A 72 5.34 5.35 8.25
CA ALA A 72 4.33 6.36 7.97
C ALA A 72 3.02 6.08 8.71
N TYR A 73 2.56 4.82 8.71
CA TYR A 73 1.34 4.41 9.42
C TYR A 73 1.49 4.59 10.93
N GLU A 74 2.64 4.25 11.50
CA GLU A 74 2.92 4.45 12.92
C GLU A 74 2.82 5.92 13.32
N ARG A 75 3.40 6.82 12.53
CA ARG A 75 3.32 8.26 12.79
C ARG A 75 1.89 8.78 12.72
N LEU A 76 1.13 8.37 11.72
CA LEU A 76 -0.28 8.77 11.57
C LEU A 76 -1.15 8.21 12.69
N ALA A 77 -0.96 6.95 13.04
CA ALA A 77 -1.68 6.29 14.11
C ALA A 77 -1.47 7.02 15.45
N GLU A 78 -0.22 7.35 15.76
CA GLU A 78 0.12 8.07 16.98
C GLU A 78 -0.54 9.45 17.03
N ARG A 79 -0.49 10.21 15.94
CA ARG A 79 -1.10 11.55 15.87
C ARG A 79 -2.62 11.53 16.04
N ASN A 80 -3.26 10.46 15.62
CA ASN A 80 -4.72 10.37 15.60
C ASN A 80 -5.30 9.49 16.68
N GLY A 81 -4.47 8.93 17.57
CA GLY A 81 -4.91 8.11 18.68
C GLY A 81 -5.60 6.82 18.24
N VAL A 82 -5.18 6.25 17.13
CA VAL A 82 -5.69 4.99 16.58
C VAL A 82 -4.57 3.97 16.44
N THR A 83 -4.91 2.72 16.13
CA THR A 83 -3.89 1.68 15.93
C THR A 83 -3.22 1.79 14.56
N VAL A 84 -2.03 1.21 14.45
CA VAL A 84 -1.32 1.09 13.16
C VAL A 84 -2.16 0.29 12.17
N GLU A 85 -2.80 -0.77 12.63
CA GLU A 85 -3.65 -1.64 11.81
C GLU A 85 -4.84 -0.90 11.20
N VAL A 86 -5.50 -0.05 11.98
CA VAL A 86 -6.61 0.79 11.48
C VAL A 86 -6.10 1.75 10.41
N THR A 87 -4.97 2.40 10.67
CA THR A 87 -4.35 3.33 9.71
C THR A 87 -3.98 2.61 8.42
N ALA A 88 -3.35 1.44 8.55
CA ALA A 88 -2.93 0.63 7.40
C ALA A 88 -4.13 0.18 6.55
N LYS A 89 -5.23 -0.22 7.18
CA LYS A 89 -6.46 -0.62 6.47
C LYS A 89 -7.09 0.54 5.70
N LEU A 90 -7.13 1.73 6.29
CA LEU A 90 -7.64 2.91 5.60
C LEU A 90 -6.77 3.27 4.39
N ALA A 91 -5.45 3.18 4.56
CA ALA A 91 -4.52 3.38 3.46
C ALA A 91 -4.72 2.34 2.35
N ALA A 92 -4.91 1.07 2.74
CA ALA A 92 -5.11 -0.04 1.80
C ALA A 92 -6.31 0.19 0.89
N GLN A 93 -7.44 0.66 1.43
CA GLN A 93 -8.64 0.96 0.64
C GLN A 93 -8.32 1.95 -0.49
N GLN A 94 -7.60 3.01 -0.18
CA GLN A 94 -7.23 4.01 -1.17
C GLN A 94 -6.22 3.48 -2.19
N LEU A 95 -5.22 2.73 -1.73
CA LEU A 95 -4.21 2.13 -2.61
C LEU A 95 -4.83 1.14 -3.59
N ILE A 96 -5.75 0.31 -3.12
CA ILE A 96 -6.48 -0.64 -3.95
C ILE A 96 -7.38 0.09 -4.95
N ASP A 97 -8.12 1.10 -4.51
CA ASP A 97 -9.01 1.88 -5.37
C ASP A 97 -8.24 2.61 -6.48
N ARG A 98 -7.04 3.08 -6.17
CA ARG A 98 -6.18 3.81 -7.12
C ARG A 98 -5.34 2.91 -8.00
N ALA A 99 -5.25 1.62 -7.71
CA ALA A 99 -4.46 0.71 -8.51
C ALA A 99 -4.99 0.70 -9.95
N PRO A 100 -4.10 0.84 -10.96
CA PRO A 100 -4.52 0.87 -12.36
C PRO A 100 -5.17 -0.42 -12.82
N SER A 101 -5.98 -0.33 -13.86
CA SER A 101 -6.53 -1.49 -14.55
C SER A 101 -5.39 -2.43 -14.98
N GLY A 102 -5.56 -3.72 -14.76
CA GLY A 102 -4.55 -4.74 -15.06
C GLY A 102 -3.61 -5.07 -13.90
N HIS A 103 -3.57 -4.25 -12.86
CA HIS A 103 -2.82 -4.58 -11.64
C HIS A 103 -3.58 -5.60 -10.79
N CYS A 104 -2.85 -6.41 -10.03
CA CYS A 104 -3.45 -7.35 -9.10
C CYS A 104 -3.55 -6.73 -7.71
N VAL A 105 -4.67 -6.97 -7.04
CA VAL A 105 -4.94 -6.52 -5.68
C VAL A 105 -5.52 -7.64 -4.87
N ARG A 106 -5.33 -7.61 -3.56
CA ARG A 106 -5.86 -8.58 -2.62
C ARG A 106 -6.72 -7.85 -1.59
N ASP A 107 -8.02 -8.03 -1.70
CA ASP A 107 -8.98 -7.44 -0.77
C ASP A 107 -9.16 -8.30 0.50
N ASP A 108 -10.14 -7.96 1.33
CA ASP A 108 -10.42 -8.69 2.56
C ASP A 108 -10.86 -10.14 2.34
N SER A 109 -11.24 -10.52 1.12
CA SER A 109 -11.56 -11.92 0.80
C SER A 109 -10.33 -12.83 0.86
N GLY A 110 -9.13 -12.26 0.76
CA GLY A 110 -7.88 -12.99 0.77
C GLY A 110 -7.46 -13.55 -0.57
N ALA A 111 -8.25 -13.35 -1.61
CA ALA A 111 -7.92 -13.76 -2.97
C ALA A 111 -7.29 -12.62 -3.77
N TRP A 112 -6.29 -12.94 -4.60
CA TRP A 112 -5.75 -12.00 -5.56
C TRP A 112 -6.71 -11.88 -6.75
N ILE A 113 -7.01 -10.65 -7.11
CA ILE A 113 -7.84 -10.34 -8.28
C ILE A 113 -7.12 -9.34 -9.17
N ARG A 114 -7.33 -9.45 -10.47
CA ARG A 114 -6.82 -8.46 -11.44
C ARG A 114 -7.89 -7.40 -11.68
N LYS A 115 -7.50 -6.17 -11.53
CA LYS A 115 -8.41 -5.04 -11.78
C LYS A 115 -8.67 -4.81 -13.27
#